data_674b6b0cd242f2b7ceee0d082dc03855
#
_entry.id   674b6b0cd242f2b7ceee0d082dc03855
#
_cell.length_a   1.000
_cell.length_b   1.000
_cell.length_c   1.000
_cell.angle_alpha   90.00
_cell.angle_beta   90.00
_cell.angle_gamma   90.00
#
_symmetry.space_group_name_H-M   'P 1'
#
loop_
_entity.id
_entity.type
_entity.pdbx_description
1 polymer ?
#
loop_
_entity_poly.entity_id
_entity_poly.type
_entity_poly.pdbx_seq_one_letter_code
_entity_poly.pdbx_strand_id
1 'polypeptide(L)'
;MIVALILGLVLVAIPLYLWRRPRAESIALSAGDAGAELASNAAPPPVTTTEDKPAVGDVKNVLCQDPGTKKTAPEQCDHVVDVEKAFVKAIEESASCMPKDAGGGTVIYVADVSFKRKAVNVATPKEGRTMKNLKAISACQSAVKSRLQALPLDPITHAHARYKISMTATYAGAVKQ
;
A
#
# COMPACT_ATOMS: atom_id res chain seq x y z
N MET A 1 24.16 -44.69 14.36
CA MET A 1 22.87 -44.04 14.60
C MET A 1 22.79 -42.60 14.10
N ILE A 2 23.81 -41.75 14.27
CA ILE A 2 23.83 -40.33 13.88
C ILE A 2 23.63 -40.14 12.35
N VAL A 3 24.27 -40.97 11.51
CA VAL A 3 24.16 -40.89 10.03
C VAL A 3 22.75 -41.13 9.52
N ALA A 4 22.03 -42.11 10.13
CA ALA A 4 20.66 -42.40 9.77
C ALA A 4 19.69 -41.25 10.10
N LEU A 5 19.96 -40.53 11.21
CA LEU A 5 19.14 -39.40 11.64
C LEU A 5 19.33 -38.19 10.69
N ILE A 6 20.56 -37.94 10.23
CA ILE A 6 20.86 -36.88 9.25
C ILE A 6 20.21 -37.19 7.90
N LEU A 7 20.28 -38.44 7.44
CA LEU A 7 19.67 -38.84 6.17
C LEU A 7 18.14 -38.68 6.18
N GLY A 8 17.48 -39.02 7.31
CA GLY A 8 16.06 -38.83 7.51
C GLY A 8 15.62 -37.37 7.47
N LEU A 9 16.43 -36.50 8.07
CA LEU A 9 16.14 -35.05 8.16
C LEU A 9 16.25 -34.36 6.77
N VAL A 10 17.21 -34.80 5.94
CA VAL A 10 17.38 -34.30 4.57
C VAL A 10 16.23 -34.73 3.67
N LEU A 11 15.76 -35.98 3.80
CA LEU A 11 14.65 -36.50 2.98
C LEU A 11 13.30 -35.79 3.26
N VAL A 12 13.10 -35.27 4.46
CA VAL A 12 11.89 -34.51 4.82
C VAL A 12 12.02 -33.03 4.45
N ALA A 13 13.22 -32.45 4.54
CA ALA A 13 13.44 -31.02 4.29
C ALA A 13 13.30 -30.66 2.80
N ILE A 14 13.70 -31.54 1.89
CA ILE A 14 13.64 -31.27 0.44
C ILE A 14 12.22 -31.09 -0.09
N PRO A 15 11.24 -31.97 0.20
CA PRO A 15 9.87 -31.78 -0.29
C PRO A 15 9.18 -30.57 0.35
N LEU A 16 9.48 -30.24 1.63
CA LEU A 16 8.97 -29.06 2.29
C LEU A 16 9.51 -27.77 1.67
N TYR A 17 10.77 -27.76 1.26
CA TYR A 17 11.39 -26.61 0.59
C TYR A 17 10.81 -26.39 -0.82
N LEU A 18 10.55 -27.47 -1.57
CA LEU A 18 9.95 -27.41 -2.92
C LEU A 18 8.47 -26.97 -2.86
N TRP A 19 7.77 -27.30 -1.80
CA TRP A 19 6.36 -26.91 -1.64
C TRP A 19 6.19 -25.43 -1.29
N ARG A 20 7.22 -24.81 -0.71
CA ARG A 20 7.23 -23.37 -0.39
C ARG A 20 7.68 -22.46 -1.54
N ARG A 21 8.16 -22.99 -2.66
CA ARG A 21 8.49 -22.15 -3.81
C ARG A 21 7.18 -21.68 -4.47
N PRO A 22 6.94 -20.35 -4.59
CA PRO A 22 5.85 -19.86 -5.42
C PRO A 22 6.11 -20.34 -6.85
N ARG A 23 5.16 -21.03 -7.44
CA ARG A 23 5.17 -21.40 -8.86
C ARG A 23 5.26 -20.08 -9.65
N ALA A 24 6.33 -19.90 -10.39
CA ALA A 24 6.37 -18.91 -11.45
C ALA A 24 5.36 -19.37 -12.50
N GLU A 25 4.21 -18.70 -12.58
CA GLU A 25 3.25 -18.89 -13.67
C GLU A 25 3.95 -18.49 -14.97
N SER A 26 4.23 -19.48 -15.80
CA SER A 26 4.65 -19.30 -17.16
C SER A 26 3.52 -18.63 -17.93
N ILE A 27 3.74 -17.38 -18.32
CA ILE A 27 2.87 -16.65 -19.27
C ILE A 27 2.96 -17.41 -20.59
N ALA A 28 1.96 -18.22 -20.89
CA ALA A 28 1.75 -18.80 -22.19
C ALA A 28 1.40 -17.69 -23.18
N LEU A 29 2.35 -17.38 -24.07
CA LEU A 29 2.11 -16.61 -25.28
C LEU A 29 1.11 -17.38 -26.16
N SER A 30 -0.14 -16.99 -26.16
CA SER A 30 -1.11 -17.41 -27.16
C SER A 30 -0.98 -16.47 -28.35
N ALA A 31 -0.32 -16.96 -29.40
CA ALA A 31 -0.38 -16.37 -30.72
C ALA A 31 -1.70 -16.80 -31.38
N GLY A 32 -2.49 -15.85 -31.85
CA GLY A 32 -3.73 -16.06 -32.55
C GLY A 32 -4.34 -14.75 -33.00
N ASP A 33 -3.97 -14.38 -34.12
CA ASP A 33 -4.64 -14.16 -35.38
C ASP A 33 -5.21 -12.77 -35.66
N ALA A 34 -4.97 -12.37 -36.93
CA ALA A 34 -5.12 -11.09 -37.57
C ALA A 34 -6.55 -10.52 -37.53
N GLY A 35 -6.63 -9.23 -37.20
CA GLY A 35 -7.77 -8.38 -37.46
C GLY A 35 -7.32 -6.94 -37.47
N ALA A 36 -7.00 -6.42 -38.64
CA ALA A 36 -6.63 -5.03 -38.86
C ALA A 36 -7.85 -4.14 -38.63
N GLU A 37 -7.75 -3.19 -37.70
CA GLU A 37 -8.53 -1.96 -37.77
C GLU A 37 -7.83 -0.80 -37.08
N LEU A 38 -7.43 0.11 -37.92
CA LEU A 38 -7.11 1.53 -37.80
C LEU A 38 -6.83 2.08 -36.40
N ALA A 39 -5.54 2.32 -36.17
CA ALA A 39 -4.99 3.14 -35.13
C ALA A 39 -5.65 4.52 -35.07
N SER A 40 -6.40 4.77 -34.02
CA SER A 40 -6.56 6.12 -33.50
C SER A 40 -5.43 6.33 -32.46
N ASN A 41 -4.36 6.97 -32.89
CA ASN A 41 -3.31 7.51 -32.04
C ASN A 41 -3.88 8.69 -31.23
N ALA A 42 -4.79 8.42 -30.31
CA ALA A 42 -5.09 9.37 -29.26
C ALA A 42 -3.96 9.22 -28.22
N ALA A 43 -2.97 10.11 -28.30
CA ALA A 43 -2.06 10.35 -27.20
C ALA A 43 -2.89 10.48 -25.92
N PRO A 44 -2.52 9.80 -24.82
CA PRO A 44 -3.21 10.01 -23.55
C PRO A 44 -3.21 11.51 -23.27
N PRO A 45 -4.36 12.08 -22.82
CA PRO A 45 -4.41 13.50 -22.52
C PRO A 45 -3.26 13.82 -21.57
N PRO A 46 -2.55 14.95 -21.77
CA PRO A 46 -1.51 15.34 -20.86
C PRO A 46 -2.15 15.44 -19.49
N VAL A 47 -1.74 14.54 -18.60
CA VAL A 47 -2.06 14.63 -17.19
C VAL A 47 -1.46 15.97 -16.76
N THR A 48 -2.28 16.99 -16.64
CA THR A 48 -1.94 18.25 -15.99
C THR A 48 -1.66 17.90 -14.55
N THR A 49 -0.48 17.39 -14.28
CA THR A 49 0.09 17.32 -12.95
C THR A 49 0.18 18.75 -12.46
N THR A 50 -0.73 19.17 -11.62
CA THR A 50 -0.50 20.27 -10.69
C THR A 50 0.78 19.82 -9.95
N GLU A 51 1.91 20.44 -10.26
CA GLU A 51 3.30 19.98 -9.99
C GLU A 51 3.64 19.73 -8.51
N ASP A 52 2.70 19.94 -7.60
CA ASP A 52 2.92 19.87 -6.15
C ASP A 52 2.19 18.73 -5.41
N LYS A 53 1.31 17.95 -6.07
CA LYS A 53 0.60 16.86 -5.40
C LYS A 53 1.26 15.51 -5.65
N PRO A 54 1.40 14.65 -4.61
CA PRO A 54 1.89 13.30 -4.79
C PRO A 54 0.85 12.47 -5.58
N ALA A 55 1.33 11.58 -6.43
CA ALA A 55 0.48 10.56 -7.02
C ALA A 55 0.19 9.48 -5.96
N VAL A 56 -1.08 9.32 -5.60
CA VAL A 56 -1.52 8.31 -4.63
C VAL A 56 -1.97 7.06 -5.39
N GLY A 57 -1.38 5.93 -5.07
CA GLY A 57 -1.73 4.64 -5.65
C GLY A 57 -2.96 4.01 -4.98
N ASP A 58 -3.30 2.80 -5.42
CA ASP A 58 -4.47 2.08 -4.95
C ASP A 58 -4.43 1.79 -3.45
N VAL A 59 -5.62 1.78 -2.87
CA VAL A 59 -5.86 1.39 -1.48
C VAL A 59 -5.72 -0.12 -1.33
N LYS A 60 -4.99 -0.53 -0.30
CA LYS A 60 -4.87 -1.95 0.05
C LYS A 60 -5.26 -2.17 1.50
N ASN A 61 -6.24 -3.03 1.73
CA ASN A 61 -6.52 -3.53 3.06
C ASN A 61 -5.36 -4.44 3.50
N VAL A 62 -4.80 -4.15 4.67
CA VAL A 62 -3.73 -4.97 5.27
C VAL A 62 -4.31 -5.90 6.32
N LEU A 63 -5.35 -5.45 7.01
CA LEU A 63 -5.94 -6.17 8.13
C LEU A 63 -7.29 -5.56 8.49
N CYS A 64 -8.26 -6.40 8.83
CA CYS A 64 -9.41 -6.01 9.64
C CYS A 64 -9.56 -6.99 10.83
N GLN A 65 -10.16 -6.51 11.92
CA GLN A 65 -10.25 -7.29 13.15
C GLN A 65 -11.32 -6.76 14.11
N ASP A 66 -12.03 -7.69 14.78
CA ASP A 66 -12.88 -7.40 15.91
C ASP A 66 -12.20 -7.72 17.25
N PRO A 67 -12.65 -7.12 18.36
CA PRO A 67 -12.10 -7.40 19.68
C PRO A 67 -12.26 -8.87 20.05
N GLY A 68 -11.15 -9.52 20.44
CA GLY A 68 -11.16 -10.91 20.88
C GLY A 68 -11.20 -11.96 19.76
N THR A 69 -11.23 -11.55 18.50
CA THR A 69 -11.21 -12.46 17.35
C THR A 69 -9.83 -12.57 16.72
N LYS A 70 -9.65 -13.61 15.88
CA LYS A 70 -8.48 -13.72 15.01
C LYS A 70 -8.52 -12.60 13.95
N LYS A 71 -7.35 -12.25 13.46
CA LYS A 71 -7.22 -11.31 12.33
C LYS A 71 -7.89 -11.91 11.11
N THR A 72 -8.72 -11.12 10.44
CA THR A 72 -9.33 -11.48 9.17
C THR A 72 -8.32 -11.26 8.04
N ALA A 73 -8.34 -12.15 7.05
CA ALA A 73 -7.46 -12.01 5.88
C ALA A 73 -7.81 -10.74 5.09
N PRO A 74 -6.82 -10.06 4.47
CA PRO A 74 -7.05 -8.81 3.75
C PRO A 74 -8.16 -8.89 2.69
N GLU A 75 -8.27 -10.01 2.01
CA GLU A 75 -9.23 -10.27 0.93
C GLU A 75 -10.67 -10.41 1.44
N GLN A 76 -10.84 -10.63 2.73
CA GLN A 76 -12.14 -10.79 3.39
C GLN A 76 -12.58 -9.51 4.11
N CYS A 77 -11.74 -8.47 4.08
CA CYS A 77 -12.06 -7.19 4.67
C CYS A 77 -12.99 -6.39 3.74
N ASP A 78 -14.04 -5.81 4.29
CA ASP A 78 -14.83 -4.81 3.59
C ASP A 78 -14.04 -3.54 3.33
N HIS A 79 -14.42 -2.79 2.30
CA HIS A 79 -13.87 -1.49 1.99
C HIS A 79 -14.63 -0.40 2.76
N VAL A 80 -13.91 0.37 3.57
CA VAL A 80 -14.48 1.53 4.28
C VAL A 80 -14.21 2.78 3.44
N VAL A 81 -15.05 2.97 2.41
CA VAL A 81 -14.87 3.97 1.35
C VAL A 81 -14.64 5.39 1.89
N ASP A 82 -15.34 5.77 2.96
CA ASP A 82 -15.20 7.11 3.55
C ASP A 82 -13.83 7.31 4.20
N VAL A 83 -13.30 6.29 4.87
CA VAL A 83 -11.95 6.32 5.44
C VAL A 83 -10.90 6.33 4.32
N GLU A 84 -11.09 5.53 3.29
CA GLU A 84 -10.19 5.43 2.15
C GLU A 84 -10.08 6.78 1.42
N LYS A 85 -11.21 7.42 1.10
CA LYS A 85 -11.27 8.75 0.50
C LYS A 85 -10.62 9.82 1.38
N ALA A 86 -10.93 9.80 2.68
CA ALA A 86 -10.34 10.74 3.63
C ALA A 86 -8.82 10.55 3.73
N PHE A 87 -8.33 9.31 3.62
CA PHE A 87 -6.92 9.01 3.66
C PHE A 87 -6.17 9.51 2.40
N VAL A 88 -6.73 9.26 1.20
CA VAL A 88 -6.22 9.83 -0.05
C VAL A 88 -6.13 11.35 0.06
N LYS A 89 -7.22 11.99 0.45
CA LYS A 89 -7.30 13.44 0.62
C LYS A 89 -6.27 13.96 1.63
N ALA A 90 -6.12 13.28 2.77
CA ALA A 90 -5.14 13.66 3.78
C ALA A 90 -3.69 13.60 3.25
N ILE A 91 -3.35 12.60 2.41
CA ILE A 91 -2.03 12.49 1.78
C ILE A 91 -1.83 13.64 0.77
N GLU A 92 -2.79 13.87 -0.12
CA GLU A 92 -2.72 14.92 -1.14
C GLU A 92 -2.59 16.32 -0.54
N GLU A 93 -3.42 16.64 0.46
CA GLU A 93 -3.40 17.93 1.14
C GLU A 93 -2.17 18.12 2.02
N SER A 94 -1.49 17.04 2.38
CA SER A 94 -0.23 17.10 3.14
C SER A 94 1.00 17.19 2.24
N ALA A 95 0.84 17.39 0.93
CA ALA A 95 1.95 17.45 -0.03
C ALA A 95 3.04 18.45 0.35
N SER A 96 2.66 19.60 0.90
CA SER A 96 3.58 20.65 1.35
C SER A 96 4.53 20.23 2.49
N CYS A 97 4.27 19.08 3.15
CA CYS A 97 5.18 18.51 4.14
C CYS A 97 6.50 18.02 3.53
N MET A 98 6.50 17.75 2.21
CA MET A 98 7.66 17.24 1.49
C MET A 98 8.46 18.42 0.93
N PRO A 99 9.67 18.70 1.44
CA PRO A 99 10.51 19.76 0.87
C PRO A 99 10.90 19.41 -0.57
N LYS A 100 11.00 20.42 -1.43
CA LYS A 100 11.38 20.22 -2.85
C LYS A 100 12.76 19.59 -3.03
N ASP A 101 13.65 19.78 -2.07
CA ASP A 101 15.00 19.22 -2.02
C ASP A 101 15.07 17.81 -1.39
N ALA A 102 13.96 17.28 -0.91
CA ALA A 102 13.93 15.94 -0.28
C ALA A 102 14.27 14.79 -1.24
N GLY A 103 14.27 15.09 -2.55
CA GLY A 103 14.37 14.09 -3.60
C GLY A 103 13.03 13.40 -3.88
N GLY A 104 12.89 12.84 -5.08
CA GLY A 104 11.71 12.08 -5.45
C GLY A 104 11.72 10.66 -4.85
N GLY A 105 10.56 10.04 -4.80
CA GLY A 105 10.44 8.66 -4.36
C GLY A 105 9.08 8.31 -3.80
N THR A 106 8.94 7.06 -3.39
CA THR A 106 7.70 6.52 -2.84
C THR A 106 7.76 6.47 -1.32
N VAL A 107 6.62 6.77 -0.69
CA VAL A 107 6.37 6.58 0.75
C VAL A 107 5.12 5.72 0.90
N ILE A 108 5.20 4.69 1.72
CA ILE A 108 4.03 3.88 2.08
C ILE A 108 3.47 4.42 3.39
N TYR A 109 2.20 4.77 3.36
CA TYR A 109 1.44 5.15 4.55
C TYR A 109 0.53 4.01 4.95
N VAL A 110 0.50 3.70 6.24
CA VAL A 110 -0.42 2.71 6.81
C VAL A 110 -1.25 3.39 7.88
N ALA A 111 -2.55 3.55 7.60
CA ALA A 111 -3.52 4.02 8.58
C ALA A 111 -4.04 2.84 9.41
N ASP A 112 -3.99 2.98 10.74
CA ASP A 112 -4.57 2.06 11.71
C ASP A 112 -5.77 2.75 12.36
N VAL A 113 -6.97 2.39 11.93
CA VAL A 113 -8.23 3.00 12.34
C VAL A 113 -8.94 2.09 13.32
N SER A 114 -9.22 2.59 14.51
CA SER A 114 -9.99 1.89 15.53
C SER A 114 -11.32 2.59 15.80
N PHE A 115 -12.40 2.07 15.28
CA PHE A 115 -13.74 2.61 15.48
C PHE A 115 -14.16 2.54 16.95
N LYS A 116 -13.84 1.44 17.63
CA LYS A 116 -14.15 1.29 19.06
C LYS A 116 -13.47 2.34 19.94
N ARG A 117 -12.23 2.73 19.61
CA ARG A 117 -11.46 3.73 20.36
C ARG A 117 -11.60 5.13 19.80
N LYS A 118 -12.27 5.29 18.67
CA LYS A 118 -12.36 6.54 17.90
C LYS A 118 -10.98 7.15 17.66
N ALA A 119 -10.03 6.31 17.27
CA ALA A 119 -8.64 6.69 17.16
C ALA A 119 -8.05 6.27 15.80
N VAL A 120 -7.27 7.16 15.24
CA VAL A 120 -6.51 6.92 14.02
C VAL A 120 -5.03 7.11 14.30
N ASN A 121 -4.22 6.16 13.86
CA ASN A 121 -2.78 6.27 13.84
C ASN A 121 -2.25 6.06 12.43
N VAL A 122 -1.18 6.77 12.06
CA VAL A 122 -0.54 6.62 10.76
C VAL A 122 0.92 6.24 10.97
N ALA A 123 1.38 5.24 10.26
CA ALA A 123 2.76 4.77 10.25
C ALA A 123 3.32 4.77 8.83
N THR A 124 4.63 4.89 8.71
CA THR A 124 5.37 4.81 7.46
C THR A 124 6.41 3.69 7.56
N PRO A 125 6.09 2.45 7.16
CA PRO A 125 7.01 1.33 7.23
C PRO A 125 8.25 1.59 6.37
N LYS A 126 9.37 0.94 6.74
CA LYS A 126 10.61 1.04 5.97
C LYS A 126 10.57 0.22 4.69
N GLU A 127 9.81 -0.87 4.71
CA GLU A 127 9.69 -1.80 3.59
C GLU A 127 8.91 -1.17 2.43
N GLY A 128 9.39 -1.38 1.21
CA GLY A 128 8.74 -0.92 -0.02
C GLY A 128 8.81 0.58 -0.32
N ARG A 129 9.42 1.40 0.56
CA ARG A 129 9.64 2.83 0.29
C ARG A 129 10.96 3.05 -0.43
N THR A 130 11.01 4.01 -1.34
CA THR A 130 12.25 4.44 -2.01
C THR A 130 12.78 5.77 -1.49
N MET A 131 11.91 6.57 -0.87
CA MET A 131 12.27 7.84 -0.22
C MET A 131 13.25 7.60 0.93
N LYS A 132 14.36 8.35 0.95
CA LYS A 132 15.44 8.22 1.96
C LYS A 132 15.41 9.29 3.04
N ASN A 133 14.80 10.45 2.77
CA ASN A 133 14.77 11.57 3.72
C ASN A 133 13.81 11.30 4.88
N LEU A 134 14.37 10.80 6.00
CA LEU A 134 13.59 10.41 7.18
C LEU A 134 12.87 11.59 7.85
N LYS A 135 13.47 12.78 7.83
CA LYS A 135 12.86 14.00 8.40
C LYS A 135 11.60 14.37 7.63
N ALA A 136 11.69 14.39 6.30
CA ALA A 136 10.56 14.69 5.44
C ALA A 136 9.44 13.65 5.61
N ILE A 137 9.79 12.36 5.63
CA ILE A 137 8.82 11.27 5.86
C ILE A 137 8.10 11.45 7.19
N SER A 138 8.83 11.74 8.27
CA SER A 138 8.24 11.94 9.61
C SER A 138 7.33 13.16 9.66
N ALA A 139 7.71 14.28 9.01
CA ALA A 139 6.88 15.45 8.91
C ALA A 139 5.57 15.16 8.16
N CYS A 140 5.66 14.47 7.02
CA CYS A 140 4.49 14.06 6.23
C CYS A 140 3.62 13.06 6.98
N GLN A 141 4.20 12.09 7.67
CA GLN A 141 3.46 11.17 8.52
C GLN A 141 2.63 11.91 9.58
N SER A 142 3.22 12.90 10.24
CA SER A 142 2.55 13.71 11.27
C SER A 142 1.43 14.55 10.68
N ALA A 143 1.66 15.18 9.51
CA ALA A 143 0.66 15.97 8.81
C ALA A 143 -0.54 15.13 8.36
N VAL A 144 -0.29 13.99 7.72
CA VAL A 144 -1.36 13.04 7.30
C VAL A 144 -2.12 12.52 8.51
N LYS A 145 -1.43 12.15 9.60
CA LYS A 145 -2.06 11.70 10.84
C LYS A 145 -2.99 12.75 11.42
N SER A 146 -2.53 14.00 11.53
CA SER A 146 -3.32 15.10 12.07
C SER A 146 -4.61 15.33 11.29
N ARG A 147 -4.53 15.30 9.94
CA ARG A 147 -5.71 15.45 9.07
C ARG A 147 -6.68 14.28 9.20
N LEU A 148 -6.15 13.05 9.22
CA LEU A 148 -6.97 11.87 9.31
C LEU A 148 -7.62 11.71 10.70
N GLN A 149 -6.99 12.22 11.75
CA GLN A 149 -7.58 12.26 13.10
C GLN A 149 -8.76 13.21 13.22
N ALA A 150 -8.89 14.18 12.32
CA ALA A 150 -10.04 15.08 12.27
C ALA A 150 -11.29 14.43 11.64
N LEU A 151 -11.17 13.23 11.07
CA LEU A 151 -12.29 12.50 10.49
C LEU A 151 -13.27 12.04 11.58
N PRO A 152 -14.57 12.40 11.50
CA PRO A 152 -15.56 11.87 12.40
C PRO A 152 -15.81 10.39 12.09
N LEU A 153 -15.47 9.50 13.01
CA LEU A 153 -15.59 8.05 12.81
C LEU A 153 -17.00 7.51 13.12
N ASP A 154 -17.80 8.23 13.91
CA ASP A 154 -19.12 7.77 14.36
C ASP A 154 -20.13 7.50 13.21
N PRO A 155 -20.23 8.35 12.17
CA PRO A 155 -21.20 8.14 11.10
C PRO A 155 -20.76 7.10 10.07
N ILE A 156 -19.52 6.58 10.17
CA ILE A 156 -18.96 5.70 9.13
C ILE A 156 -19.41 4.26 9.35
N THR A 157 -20.07 3.69 8.34
CA THR A 157 -20.47 2.28 8.35
C THR A 157 -19.24 1.38 8.19
N HIS A 158 -19.12 0.38 9.05
CA HIS A 158 -18.00 -0.54 9.07
C HIS A 158 -18.44 -1.93 9.59
N ALA A 159 -17.86 -3.00 9.04
CA ALA A 159 -18.12 -4.37 9.50
C ALA A 159 -17.23 -4.77 10.69
N HIS A 160 -16.01 -4.24 10.77
CA HIS A 160 -15.04 -4.60 11.80
C HIS A 160 -14.65 -3.41 12.68
N ALA A 161 -14.28 -3.68 13.93
CA ALA A 161 -13.92 -2.65 14.90
C ALA A 161 -12.55 -1.98 14.63
N ARG A 162 -11.68 -2.58 13.82
CA ARG A 162 -10.36 -2.07 13.49
C ARG A 162 -9.94 -2.43 12.10
N TYR A 163 -9.35 -1.47 11.40
CA TYR A 163 -8.78 -1.64 10.05
C TYR A 163 -7.34 -1.14 9.99
N LYS A 164 -6.53 -1.83 9.21
CA LYS A 164 -5.26 -1.30 8.71
C LYS A 164 -5.32 -1.20 7.20
N ILE A 165 -5.14 0.02 6.71
CA ILE A 165 -5.25 0.38 5.29
C ILE A 165 -3.90 0.94 4.86
N SER A 166 -3.37 0.47 3.74
CA SER A 166 -2.10 0.90 3.18
C SER A 166 -2.31 1.65 1.86
N MET A 167 -1.57 2.72 1.68
CA MET A 167 -1.50 3.49 0.43
C MET A 167 -0.06 3.86 0.11
N THR A 168 0.28 3.86 -1.18
CA THR A 168 1.59 4.30 -1.66
C THR A 168 1.44 5.69 -2.27
N ALA A 169 2.22 6.64 -1.77
CA ALA A 169 2.32 7.99 -2.34
C ALA A 169 3.66 8.15 -3.05
N THR A 170 3.63 8.63 -4.29
CA THR A 170 4.82 8.93 -5.09
C THR A 170 5.00 10.44 -5.17
N TYR A 171 6.11 10.92 -4.65
CA TYR A 171 6.50 12.33 -4.69
C TYR A 171 7.45 12.56 -5.85
N ALA A 172 7.20 13.59 -6.63
CA ALA A 172 8.11 14.01 -7.69
C ALA A 172 9.41 14.57 -7.07
N GLY A 173 10.55 14.22 -7.65
CA GLY A 173 11.82 14.85 -7.29
C GLY A 173 11.95 16.22 -7.97
N ALA A 174 12.75 17.11 -7.39
CA ALA A 174 13.14 18.32 -8.09
C ALA A 174 13.83 17.95 -9.41
N VAL A 175 13.32 18.46 -10.52
CA VAL A 175 13.99 18.36 -11.81
C VAL A 175 15.27 19.18 -11.67
N LYS A 176 16.44 18.54 -11.68
CA LYS A 176 17.71 19.26 -11.80
C LYS A 176 17.74 19.89 -13.20
N GLN A 177 17.52 21.19 -13.26
CA GLN A 177 17.82 21.98 -14.44
C GLN A 177 19.34 22.11 -14.63
#